data_b72e3f3640b40924210eb4152c74ad37
#
_entry.id   b72e3f3640b40924210eb4152c74ad37
#
_cell.length_a   1.000
_cell.length_b   1.000
_cell.length_c   1.000
_cell.angle_alpha   90.00
_cell.angle_beta   90.00
_cell.angle_gamma   90.00
#
_symmetry.space_group_name_H-M   'P 1'
#
loop_
_entity.id
_entity.type
_entity.pdbx_description
1 polymer ?
#
loop_
_entity_poly.entity_id
_entity_poly.type
_entity_poly.pdbx_seq_one_letter_code
_entity_poly.pdbx_strand_id
1 'polypeptide(L)'
;MVIYVSMCHVNRWNYKFVTRINPCFTLCADVISILTEKVSGELEMLQRHLVILKQVVENEPIGILKLAEETKIPSHKVRYSLRVLEQEGLIRATAPGAVTTDQTRSFLRELDSMIEDLSKKAEDLLEIKITR
;
A
#
# COMPACT_ATOMS: atom_id res chain seq x y z
N MET A 1 -35.42 23.28 -9.62
CA MET A 1 -34.36 23.52 -8.65
C MET A 1 -33.34 22.41 -8.81
N VAL A 2 -32.29 22.70 -9.55
CA VAL A 2 -31.30 21.71 -9.99
C VAL A 2 -30.20 21.62 -8.93
N ILE A 3 -30.06 20.47 -8.29
CA ILE A 3 -28.95 20.22 -7.36
C ILE A 3 -27.74 19.79 -8.17
N TYR A 4 -26.79 20.69 -8.25
CA TYR A 4 -25.46 20.44 -8.81
C TYR A 4 -24.69 19.47 -7.89
N VAL A 5 -24.54 18.24 -8.29
CA VAL A 5 -23.56 17.33 -7.70
C VAL A 5 -22.21 17.67 -8.31
N SER A 6 -21.47 18.51 -7.60
CA SER A 6 -20.09 18.82 -7.96
C SER A 6 -19.22 17.60 -7.67
N MET A 7 -18.70 17.02 -8.74
CA MET A 7 -17.71 15.99 -8.76
C MET A 7 -16.40 16.54 -8.14
N CYS A 8 -16.17 16.26 -6.85
CA CYS A 8 -14.87 16.51 -6.23
C CYS A 8 -13.86 15.49 -6.75
N HIS A 9 -13.09 15.92 -7.73
CA HIS A 9 -11.82 15.32 -8.09
C HIS A 9 -10.86 15.46 -6.90
N VAL A 10 -10.62 14.38 -6.17
CA VAL A 10 -9.62 14.36 -5.10
C VAL A 10 -8.25 14.25 -5.74
N ASN A 11 -7.63 15.38 -6.04
CA ASN A 11 -6.22 15.47 -6.38
C ASN A 11 -5.39 15.48 -5.08
N ARG A 12 -4.64 14.42 -4.90
CA ARG A 12 -3.29 14.30 -4.32
C ARG A 12 -2.71 15.59 -3.68
N TRP A 13 -2.44 15.53 -2.36
CA TRP A 13 -1.58 16.47 -1.61
C TRP A 13 -2.14 17.86 -1.30
N ASN A 14 -3.02 18.00 -0.31
CA ASN A 14 -3.03 19.17 0.59
C ASN A 14 -4.13 19.05 1.67
N TYR A 15 -3.80 18.52 2.84
CA TYR A 15 -4.67 18.66 4.00
C TYR A 15 -4.08 19.69 4.99
N LYS A 16 -3.92 20.92 4.51
CA LYS A 16 -3.80 22.10 5.36
C LYS A 16 -4.95 23.01 5.00
N PHE A 17 -5.88 23.14 5.92
CA PHE A 17 -6.99 24.07 6.03
C PHE A 17 -8.38 23.42 6.06
N VAL A 18 -8.78 22.92 7.22
CA VAL A 18 -10.19 22.97 7.63
C VAL A 18 -10.25 23.49 9.05
N THR A 19 -10.36 24.81 9.15
CA THR A 19 -10.74 25.49 10.37
C THR A 19 -12.25 25.67 10.39
N ARG A 20 -12.87 25.24 11.51
CA ARG A 20 -14.24 25.55 11.98
C ARG A 20 -15.41 24.89 11.24
N ILE A 21 -15.76 23.68 11.63
CA ILE A 21 -17.12 23.19 11.55
C ILE A 21 -17.44 22.39 12.82
N ASN A 22 -18.56 22.74 13.46
CA ASN A 22 -19.24 22.20 14.63
C ASN A 22 -18.74 20.93 15.34
N PRO A 23 -18.58 20.96 16.67
CA PRO A 23 -17.96 19.85 17.44
C PRO A 23 -18.80 18.57 17.55
N CYS A 24 -20.05 18.53 17.11
CA CYS A 24 -20.88 17.31 17.15
C CYS A 24 -20.74 16.41 15.93
N PHE A 25 -20.23 16.90 14.80
CA PHE A 25 -20.06 16.09 13.57
C PHE A 25 -18.68 15.45 13.47
N THR A 26 -17.71 15.95 14.23
CA THR A 26 -16.31 15.55 14.17
C THR A 26 -16.06 14.15 14.76
N LEU A 27 -16.78 13.77 15.83
CA LEU A 27 -16.53 12.51 16.55
C LEU A 27 -16.86 11.22 15.75
N CYS A 28 -17.83 11.25 14.84
CA CYS A 28 -18.15 10.08 14.01
C CYS A 28 -17.21 9.94 12.80
N ALA A 29 -16.74 11.06 12.24
CA ALA A 29 -15.79 11.07 11.13
C ALA A 29 -14.40 10.58 11.58
N ASP A 30 -13.98 10.95 12.79
CA ASP A 30 -12.66 10.58 13.32
C ASP A 30 -12.52 9.09 13.59
N VAL A 31 -13.56 8.40 14.05
CA VAL A 31 -13.52 6.96 14.34
C VAL A 31 -13.45 6.13 13.05
N ILE A 32 -14.21 6.50 12.02
CA ILE A 32 -14.16 5.85 10.70
C ILE A 32 -12.83 6.13 10.04
N SER A 33 -12.31 7.36 10.18
CA SER A 33 -10.98 7.74 9.69
C SER A 33 -9.87 6.87 10.26
N ILE A 34 -9.87 6.61 11.58
CA ILE A 34 -8.84 5.76 12.23
C ILE A 34 -8.86 4.33 11.67
N LEU A 35 -10.04 3.73 11.47
CA LEU A 35 -10.16 2.37 10.95
C LEU A 35 -9.72 2.27 9.49
N THR A 36 -10.14 3.20 8.65
CA THR A 36 -9.80 3.21 7.22
C THR A 36 -8.35 3.61 6.98
N GLU A 37 -7.80 4.53 7.77
CA GLU A 37 -6.40 4.96 7.69
C GLU A 37 -5.43 3.81 7.98
N LYS A 38 -5.75 2.96 8.95
CA LYS A 38 -4.95 1.79 9.26
C LYS A 38 -4.92 0.80 8.09
N VAL A 39 -6.09 0.49 7.50
CA VAL A 39 -6.18 -0.40 6.34
C VAL A 39 -5.46 0.19 5.13
N SER A 40 -5.64 1.48 4.87
CA SER A 40 -4.94 2.18 3.79
C SER A 40 -3.42 2.14 3.97
N GLY A 41 -2.94 2.34 5.19
CA GLY A 41 -1.50 2.25 5.50
C GLY A 41 -0.92 0.86 5.26
N GLU A 42 -1.66 -0.21 5.60
CA GLU A 42 -1.24 -1.59 5.34
C GLU A 42 -1.21 -1.89 3.83
N LEU A 43 -2.18 -1.41 3.06
CA LEU A 43 -2.19 -1.54 1.61
C LEU A 43 -1.03 -0.78 0.94
N GLU A 44 -0.71 0.43 1.40
CA GLU A 44 0.46 1.19 0.93
C GLU A 44 1.78 0.46 1.25
N MET A 45 1.85 -0.19 2.40
CA MET A 45 3.02 -0.98 2.80
C MET A 45 3.16 -2.21 1.90
N LEU A 46 2.08 -2.93 1.63
CA LEU A 46 2.05 -4.07 0.71
C LEU A 46 2.47 -3.63 -0.70
N GLN A 47 1.89 -2.55 -1.22
CA GLN A 47 2.25 -2.00 -2.53
C GLN A 47 3.75 -1.71 -2.62
N ARG A 48 4.33 -1.09 -1.58
CA ARG A 48 5.78 -0.82 -1.53
C ARG A 48 6.61 -2.09 -1.56
N HIS A 49 6.21 -3.15 -0.82
CA HIS A 49 6.91 -4.42 -0.84
C HIS A 49 6.88 -5.06 -2.22
N LEU A 50 5.74 -5.04 -2.91
CA LEU A 50 5.59 -5.57 -4.26
C LEU A 50 6.39 -4.79 -5.30
N VAL A 51 6.45 -3.47 -5.20
CA VAL A 51 7.28 -2.63 -6.08
C VAL A 51 8.76 -2.96 -5.92
N ILE A 52 9.23 -3.14 -4.69
CA ILE A 52 10.62 -3.50 -4.42
C ILE A 52 10.91 -4.93 -4.87
N LEU A 53 10.02 -5.88 -4.61
CA LEU A 53 10.17 -7.26 -5.09
C LEU A 53 10.27 -7.32 -6.62
N LYS A 54 9.41 -6.58 -7.32
CA LYS A 54 9.46 -6.47 -8.78
C LYS A 54 10.82 -5.99 -9.27
N GLN A 55 11.37 -4.93 -8.65
CA GLN A 55 12.69 -4.41 -9.02
C GLN A 55 13.83 -5.40 -8.75
N VAL A 56 13.71 -6.20 -7.68
CA VAL A 56 14.69 -7.27 -7.42
C VAL A 56 14.58 -8.34 -8.51
N VAL A 57 13.38 -8.81 -8.86
CA VAL A 57 13.16 -9.82 -9.91
C VAL A 57 13.74 -9.39 -11.27
N GLU A 58 13.59 -8.10 -11.61
CA GLU A 58 14.01 -7.57 -12.91
C GLU A 58 15.52 -7.28 -12.99
N ASN A 59 16.16 -6.97 -11.87
CA ASN A 59 17.52 -6.41 -11.85
C ASN A 59 18.47 -7.09 -10.86
N GLU A 60 18.18 -8.32 -10.45
CA GLU A 60 19.04 -9.05 -9.52
C GLU A 60 20.44 -9.39 -10.10
N PRO A 61 21.50 -9.30 -9.32
CA PRO A 61 21.57 -8.83 -7.92
C PRO A 61 21.55 -7.30 -7.81
N ILE A 62 20.70 -6.75 -6.94
CA ILE A 62 20.54 -5.31 -6.81
C ILE A 62 20.75 -4.82 -5.38
N GLY A 63 21.51 -3.72 -5.21
CA GLY A 63 21.81 -3.11 -3.92
C GLY A 63 20.75 -2.09 -3.48
N ILE A 64 20.72 -1.81 -2.17
CA ILE A 64 19.74 -0.92 -1.53
C ILE A 64 19.74 0.49 -2.15
N LEU A 65 20.91 1.06 -2.44
CA LEU A 65 21.02 2.43 -2.97
C LEU A 65 20.44 2.52 -4.38
N LYS A 66 20.74 1.54 -5.22
CA LYS A 66 20.20 1.46 -6.58
C LYS A 66 18.67 1.25 -6.56
N LEU A 67 18.16 0.38 -5.68
CA LEU A 67 16.71 0.21 -5.47
C LEU A 67 16.04 1.52 -5.04
N ALA A 68 16.64 2.26 -4.12
CA ALA A 68 16.10 3.55 -3.67
C ALA A 68 16.08 4.59 -4.80
N GLU A 69 17.09 4.60 -5.65
CA GLU A 69 17.17 5.50 -6.80
C GLU A 69 16.13 5.17 -7.87
N GLU A 70 15.99 3.90 -8.23
CA GLU A 70 15.04 3.45 -9.28
C GLU A 70 13.59 3.55 -8.83
N THR A 71 13.28 3.17 -7.59
CA THR A 71 11.90 3.19 -7.07
C THR A 71 11.47 4.57 -6.55
N LYS A 72 12.41 5.52 -6.37
CA LYS A 72 12.19 6.80 -5.71
C LYS A 72 11.69 6.66 -4.26
N ILE A 73 11.93 5.51 -3.65
CA ILE A 73 11.58 5.23 -2.26
C ILE A 73 12.80 5.50 -1.38
N PRO A 74 12.65 6.20 -0.23
CA PRO A 74 13.76 6.44 0.68
C PRO A 74 14.46 5.16 1.12
N SER A 75 15.79 5.15 1.19
CA SER A 75 16.61 3.97 1.46
C SER A 75 16.26 3.25 2.77
N HIS A 76 15.81 3.98 3.80
CA HIS A 76 15.37 3.36 5.05
C HIS A 76 14.08 2.54 4.88
N LYS A 77 13.15 2.99 4.03
CA LYS A 77 11.92 2.25 3.69
C LYS A 77 12.24 1.04 2.79
N VAL A 78 13.18 1.18 1.86
CA VAL A 78 13.69 0.07 1.04
C VAL A 78 14.30 -1.02 1.92
N ARG A 79 15.16 -0.62 2.86
CA ARG A 79 15.80 -1.56 3.81
C ARG A 79 14.78 -2.33 4.65
N TYR A 80 13.75 -1.64 5.13
CA TYR A 80 12.67 -2.30 5.87
C TYR A 80 11.93 -3.33 5.00
N SER A 81 11.54 -2.94 3.78
CA SER A 81 10.86 -3.84 2.86
C SER A 81 11.70 -5.05 2.46
N LEU A 82 13.00 -4.87 2.21
CA LEU A 82 13.91 -5.99 1.94
C LEU A 82 13.99 -6.95 3.12
N ARG A 83 14.04 -6.43 4.36
CA ARG A 83 14.03 -7.27 5.56
C ARG A 83 12.74 -8.11 5.65
N VAL A 84 11.59 -7.52 5.39
CA VAL A 84 10.31 -8.24 5.38
C VAL A 84 10.29 -9.32 4.30
N LEU A 85 10.68 -8.98 3.07
CA LEU A 85 10.75 -9.93 1.96
C LEU A 85 11.73 -11.08 2.20
N GLU A 86 12.84 -10.82 2.90
CA GLU A 86 13.80 -11.83 3.31
C GLU A 86 13.25 -12.75 4.42
N GLN A 87 12.54 -12.20 5.40
CA GLN A 87 11.86 -12.97 6.44
C GLN A 87 10.78 -13.90 5.88
N GLU A 88 10.07 -13.45 4.84
CA GLU A 88 9.10 -14.27 4.09
C GLU A 88 9.77 -15.26 3.14
N GLY A 89 11.09 -15.26 3.04
CA GLY A 89 11.85 -16.17 2.21
C GLY A 89 11.77 -15.90 0.70
N LEU A 90 11.22 -14.73 0.30
CA LEU A 90 11.08 -14.35 -1.10
C LEU A 90 12.40 -13.88 -1.73
N ILE A 91 13.26 -13.27 -0.93
CA ILE A 91 14.58 -12.81 -1.37
C ILE A 91 15.66 -13.29 -0.40
N ARG A 92 16.91 -13.21 -0.84
CA ARG A 92 18.10 -13.47 -0.04
C ARG A 92 19.12 -12.37 -0.23
N ALA A 93 19.69 -11.88 0.87
CA ALA A 93 20.81 -10.95 0.82
C ALA A 93 22.09 -11.68 0.42
N THR A 94 22.81 -11.13 -0.58
CA THR A 94 24.12 -11.61 -1.02
C THR A 94 25.11 -10.46 -1.04
N ALA A 95 26.42 -10.77 -1.16
CA ALA A 95 27.45 -9.74 -1.19
C ALA A 95 27.23 -8.65 -2.27
N PRO A 96 26.84 -9.00 -3.52
CA PRO A 96 26.57 -8.02 -4.56
C PRO A 96 25.17 -7.34 -4.42
N GLY A 97 24.23 -7.92 -3.67
CA GLY A 97 22.87 -7.35 -3.51
C GLY A 97 21.81 -8.39 -3.20
N ALA A 98 20.56 -7.98 -3.24
CA ALA A 98 19.40 -8.85 -3.07
C ALA A 98 19.16 -9.69 -4.34
N VAL A 99 18.83 -10.96 -4.13
CA VAL A 99 18.46 -11.93 -5.19
C VAL A 99 17.18 -12.65 -4.82
N THR A 100 16.42 -13.10 -5.80
CA THR A 100 15.21 -13.89 -5.61
C THR A 100 15.50 -15.32 -5.15
N THR A 101 14.46 -15.99 -4.65
CA THR A 101 14.48 -17.41 -4.27
C THR A 101 13.49 -18.22 -5.11
N ASP A 102 13.51 -19.54 -4.98
CA ASP A 102 12.51 -20.39 -5.65
C ASP A 102 11.09 -20.13 -5.15
N GLN A 103 10.93 -19.71 -3.90
CA GLN A 103 9.64 -19.33 -3.33
C GLN A 103 9.02 -18.12 -4.03
N THR A 104 9.84 -17.20 -4.54
CA THR A 104 9.37 -16.03 -5.30
C THR A 104 8.54 -16.43 -6.51
N ARG A 105 8.94 -17.46 -7.23
CA ARG A 105 8.20 -17.95 -8.41
C ARG A 105 6.84 -18.50 -8.05
N SER A 106 6.72 -19.21 -6.94
CA SER A 106 5.45 -19.73 -6.45
C SER A 106 4.55 -18.60 -5.98
N PHE A 107 5.10 -17.67 -5.22
CA PHE A 107 4.41 -16.48 -4.75
C PHE A 107 3.85 -15.64 -5.92
N LEU A 108 4.65 -15.38 -6.96
CA LEU A 108 4.21 -14.58 -8.11
C LEU A 108 3.06 -15.24 -8.90
N ARG A 109 2.99 -16.57 -8.93
CA ARG A 109 1.87 -17.29 -9.57
C ARG A 109 0.56 -17.16 -8.80
N GLU A 110 0.65 -17.04 -7.49
CA GLU A 110 -0.52 -16.93 -6.59
C GLU A 110 -0.92 -15.48 -6.33
N LEU A 111 -0.03 -14.53 -6.65
CA LEU A 111 -0.22 -13.11 -6.32
C LEU A 111 -1.51 -12.53 -6.91
N ASP A 112 -1.81 -12.83 -8.17
CA ASP A 112 -3.00 -12.30 -8.84
C ASP A 112 -4.28 -12.77 -8.11
N SER A 113 -4.36 -14.06 -7.75
CA SER A 113 -5.47 -14.60 -6.97
C SER A 113 -5.59 -13.97 -5.58
N MET A 114 -4.47 -13.72 -4.92
CA MET A 114 -4.46 -13.04 -3.60
C MET A 114 -4.96 -11.59 -3.72
N ILE A 115 -4.60 -10.88 -4.76
CA ILE A 115 -5.05 -9.50 -5.00
C ILE A 115 -6.55 -9.48 -5.36
N GLU A 116 -7.04 -10.43 -6.15
CA GLU A 116 -8.47 -10.58 -6.45
C GLU A 116 -9.28 -10.84 -5.17
N ASP A 117 -8.82 -11.71 -4.28
CA ASP A 117 -9.46 -11.98 -2.99
C ASP A 117 -9.51 -10.74 -2.09
N LEU A 118 -8.44 -9.93 -2.07
CA LEU A 118 -8.42 -8.66 -1.33
C LEU A 118 -9.40 -7.65 -1.93
N SER A 119 -9.47 -7.55 -3.25
CA SER A 119 -10.41 -6.68 -3.95
C SER A 119 -11.85 -7.05 -3.63
N LYS A 120 -12.17 -8.35 -3.70
CA LYS A 120 -13.49 -8.85 -3.35
C LYS A 120 -13.89 -8.54 -1.91
N LYS A 121 -12.98 -8.75 -0.96
CA LYS A 121 -13.23 -8.37 0.45
C LYS A 121 -13.48 -6.88 0.61
N ALA A 122 -12.79 -6.02 -0.15
CA ALA A 122 -13.03 -4.59 -0.13
C ALA A 122 -14.39 -4.23 -0.75
N GLU A 123 -14.81 -4.90 -1.82
CA GLU A 123 -16.13 -4.75 -2.43
C GLU A 123 -17.26 -5.18 -1.49
N ASP A 124 -17.10 -6.30 -0.77
CA ASP A 124 -18.07 -6.78 0.22
C ASP A 124 -18.36 -5.74 1.31
N LEU A 125 -17.38 -4.89 1.65
CA LEU A 125 -17.58 -3.80 2.61
C LEU A 125 -18.55 -2.72 2.09
N LEU A 126 -18.67 -2.53 0.76
CA LEU A 126 -19.60 -1.57 0.17
C LEU A 126 -21.05 -2.04 0.27
N GLU A 127 -21.27 -3.36 0.40
CA GLU A 127 -22.60 -3.93 0.55
C GLU A 127 -23.16 -3.83 1.98
N ILE A 128 -22.29 -3.51 2.96
CA ILE A 128 -22.69 -3.34 4.36
C ILE A 128 -23.50 -2.04 4.49
N LYS A 129 -24.83 -2.16 4.43
CA LYS A 129 -25.74 -1.03 4.67
C LYS A 129 -26.03 -0.91 6.16
N ILE A 130 -25.48 0.13 6.78
CA ILE A 130 -25.83 0.48 8.14
C ILE A 130 -27.07 1.37 8.06
N THR A 131 -28.26 0.76 8.20
CA THR A 131 -29.53 1.49 8.36
C THR A 131 -29.66 1.94 9.82
N ARG A 132 -29.87 3.24 10.02
CA ARG A 132 -30.25 3.83 11.32
C ARG A 132 -31.74 3.69 11.53
#